data_90c764f97d04d1aa210948979cec1b98
#
_entry.id   90c764f97d04d1aa210948979cec1b98
#
_cell.length_a   1.000
_cell.length_b   1.000
_cell.length_c   1.000
_cell.angle_alpha   90.00
_cell.angle_beta   90.00
_cell.angle_gamma   90.00
#
_symmetry.space_group_name_H-M   'P 1'
#
loop_
_entity.id
_entity.type
_entity.pdbx_description
1 polymer ?
#
loop_
_entity_poly.entity_id
_entity_poly.type
_entity_poly.pdbx_seq_one_letter_code
_entity_poly.pdbx_strand_id
1 'polypeptide(L)'
;MKERLRSDAPRGKRRVIIGAGIAVVVLALIAVGCIWWGGRAQTNRPATIRTAKVERTNLVSAFVIAGTLAYGQVHSLGGGGGVVTKVPQAGQEVRTGGVIMEVEGAPVFLLQGDLPLWREVGPGVSGPDVAMVRGALARLGHAAGAEGKQSFDADLSGAIAAMYATAGYESVPLSGVRQQARTQAQANLTQAQVGLANAQNALLTARNRRPSQAEQVAANNAVNDAQRRLDAMLRGDCAGTGFPSNTSCSSAEVTGAAEALDLARAQRDDLNRAPDTSSEQAMVDAAQRSLADAQAAYDETTWNTVGPNTVLVVPESAIRIDNVQAKVGLPAENVLTWTQTLLYGRVDLTEGQRRLLATGQAAIMKLPNGSEVAGTVAEIVEARQDAQTYQMIPANARIDIDDQAAIAELGTSAVTVSFVQDEAANSLVVPVTALMALAEGGYCVERPDGTLVGVEVGLIADTRAQIVSDQLSEGDEVVVP
;
A
#
# COMPACT_ATOMS: atom_id res chain seq x y z
N MET A 1 -75.65 3.91 -10.32
CA MET A 1 -76.61 2.86 -10.69
C MET A 1 -76.82 2.09 -9.43
N LYS A 2 -77.89 2.47 -8.74
CA LYS A 2 -79.10 1.71 -8.42
C LYS A 2 -78.80 0.46 -7.58
N GLU A 3 -79.40 0.14 -6.46
CA GLU A 3 -80.72 0.43 -5.79
C GLU A 3 -80.65 -0.25 -4.42
N ARG A 4 -80.98 0.41 -3.28
CA ARG A 4 -82.24 0.43 -2.58
C ARG A 4 -82.89 -0.95 -2.35
N LEU A 5 -83.25 -1.21 -1.06
CA LEU A 5 -84.56 -1.47 -0.50
C LEU A 5 -84.37 -2.02 0.91
N ARG A 6 -84.76 -1.40 2.03
CA ARG A 6 -86.09 -1.12 2.70
C ARG A 6 -86.99 -2.32 2.84
N SER A 7 -87.28 -2.68 4.10
CA SER A 7 -88.68 -2.81 4.67
C SER A 7 -88.56 -3.27 6.12
N ASP A 8 -88.96 -2.51 7.08
CA ASP A 8 -90.30 -2.30 7.67
C ASP A 8 -90.70 -3.34 8.73
N ALA A 9 -91.15 -2.79 9.86
CA ALA A 9 -91.61 -3.31 11.12
C ALA A 9 -92.94 -4.06 11.00
N PRO A 10 -93.49 -4.69 12.09
CA PRO A 10 -94.48 -3.93 12.88
C PRO A 10 -94.45 -4.12 14.40
N ARG A 11 -95.13 -3.14 15.05
CA ARG A 11 -95.54 -3.02 16.44
C ARG A 11 -96.62 -3.97 16.85
N GLY A 12 -96.63 -4.41 18.12
CA GLY A 12 -97.78 -5.01 18.73
C GLY A 12 -97.68 -5.38 20.22
N LYS A 13 -98.03 -4.44 21.04
CA LYS A 13 -98.77 -4.51 22.31
C LYS A 13 -98.58 -5.75 23.20
N ARG A 14 -98.12 -5.56 24.46
CA ARG A 14 -99.09 -5.65 25.62
C ARG A 14 -98.41 -5.20 26.92
N ARG A 15 -98.98 -4.18 27.48
CA ARG A 15 -98.91 -3.78 28.89
C ARG A 15 -99.65 -4.82 29.75
N VAL A 16 -99.20 -4.87 31.00
CA VAL A 16 -99.77 -5.57 32.19
C VAL A 16 -98.88 -6.78 32.58
N ILE A 17 -97.93 -6.59 33.44
CA ILE A 17 -97.70 -7.23 34.75
C ILE A 17 -96.49 -6.39 35.37
N ILE A 18 -96.85 -5.21 35.85
CA ILE A 18 -95.98 -4.38 36.68
C ILE A 18 -96.66 -4.30 38.03
N GLY A 19 -96.36 -5.14 38.96
CA GLY A 19 -96.84 -5.05 40.32
C GLY A 19 -96.21 -6.05 41.30
N ALA A 20 -95.96 -7.25 40.88
CA ALA A 20 -95.42 -8.29 41.78
C ALA A 20 -93.93 -8.49 41.73
N GLY A 21 -93.23 -7.98 40.65
CA GLY A 21 -91.78 -8.13 40.47
C GLY A 21 -90.96 -7.12 41.27
N ILE A 22 -91.51 -5.95 41.59
CA ILE A 22 -90.74 -4.87 42.24
C ILE A 22 -90.50 -5.19 43.74
N ALA A 23 -91.43 -5.84 44.43
CA ALA A 23 -91.28 -6.20 45.83
C ALA A 23 -90.19 -7.30 46.06
N VAL A 24 -90.07 -8.24 45.14
CA VAL A 24 -89.03 -9.32 45.22
C VAL A 24 -87.65 -8.80 44.85
N VAL A 25 -87.58 -7.86 43.93
CA VAL A 25 -86.29 -7.25 43.54
C VAL A 25 -85.77 -6.30 44.63
N VAL A 26 -86.63 -5.58 45.33
CA VAL A 26 -86.22 -4.72 46.45
C VAL A 26 -85.77 -5.52 47.68
N LEU A 27 -86.38 -6.63 47.98
CA LEU A 27 -85.94 -7.55 49.04
C LEU A 27 -84.64 -8.30 48.67
N ALA A 28 -84.48 -8.64 47.41
CA ALA A 28 -83.24 -9.23 46.93
C ALA A 28 -82.05 -8.21 46.93
N LEU A 29 -82.33 -6.95 46.62
CA LEU A 29 -81.33 -5.89 46.69
C LEU A 29 -80.93 -5.50 48.12
N ILE A 30 -81.89 -5.58 49.07
CA ILE A 30 -81.59 -5.37 50.50
C ILE A 30 -80.78 -6.56 51.05
N ALA A 31 -81.10 -7.80 50.68
CA ALA A 31 -80.29 -8.96 51.06
C ALA A 31 -78.93 -8.97 50.50
N VAL A 32 -78.72 -8.55 49.23
CA VAL A 32 -77.41 -8.38 48.59
C VAL A 32 -76.67 -7.19 49.22
N GLY A 33 -77.38 -6.11 49.59
CA GLY A 33 -76.75 -4.96 50.29
C GLY A 33 -76.27 -5.31 51.70
N CYS A 34 -77.00 -6.16 52.45
CA CYS A 34 -76.53 -6.62 53.75
C CYS A 34 -75.34 -7.62 53.70
N ILE A 35 -75.30 -8.44 52.62
CA ILE A 35 -74.18 -9.34 52.40
C ILE A 35 -72.95 -8.53 51.96
N TRP A 36 -73.11 -7.41 51.27
CA TRP A 36 -72.02 -6.54 50.84
C TRP A 36 -71.48 -5.65 51.95
N TRP A 37 -72.30 -5.35 52.99
CA TRP A 37 -71.82 -4.48 54.09
C TRP A 37 -71.31 -5.23 55.31
N GLY A 38 -71.54 -6.57 55.40
CA GLY A 38 -71.05 -7.40 56.49
C GLY A 38 -69.72 -8.10 56.27
N GLY A 39 -69.10 -7.92 55.11
CA GLY A 39 -67.87 -8.65 54.71
C GLY A 39 -66.57 -7.83 54.52
N ARG A 40 -66.46 -6.62 55.08
CA ARG A 40 -65.16 -5.95 55.18
C ARG A 40 -64.52 -6.28 56.50
N ALA A 41 -64.14 -7.56 56.67
CA ALA A 41 -63.03 -7.89 57.50
C ALA A 41 -61.76 -7.40 56.72
N GLN A 42 -61.14 -6.29 57.15
CA GLN A 42 -59.80 -5.96 56.73
C GLN A 42 -58.92 -7.16 57.10
N THR A 43 -58.69 -8.04 56.13
CA THR A 43 -57.55 -8.93 56.21
C THR A 43 -56.34 -7.99 56.04
N ASN A 44 -55.70 -7.61 57.14
CA ASN A 44 -54.32 -7.17 57.17
C ASN A 44 -53.52 -8.34 56.59
N ARG A 45 -53.39 -8.36 55.21
CA ARG A 45 -52.27 -9.14 54.62
C ARG A 45 -51.03 -8.45 55.06
N PRO A 46 -50.09 -9.15 55.72
CA PRO A 46 -48.79 -8.57 55.95
C PRO A 46 -48.28 -8.12 54.57
N ALA A 47 -47.91 -6.86 54.44
CA ALA A 47 -47.27 -6.37 53.22
C ALA A 47 -46.09 -7.30 52.99
N THR A 48 -46.15 -8.08 51.91
CA THR A 48 -45.01 -8.90 51.50
C THR A 48 -43.93 -7.89 51.15
N ILE A 49 -42.97 -7.69 52.04
CA ILE A 49 -41.77 -6.87 51.82
C ILE A 49 -41.05 -7.55 50.66
N ARG A 50 -40.96 -6.85 49.55
CA ARG A 50 -40.12 -7.32 48.46
C ARG A 50 -38.68 -7.00 48.80
N THR A 51 -37.81 -7.98 48.63
CA THR A 51 -36.38 -7.80 48.86
C THR A 51 -35.58 -8.04 47.57
N ALA A 52 -34.46 -7.37 47.44
CA ALA A 52 -33.40 -7.62 46.47
C ALA A 52 -32.12 -7.96 47.21
N LYS A 53 -31.30 -8.80 46.61
CA LYS A 53 -30.00 -9.13 47.19
C LYS A 53 -28.96 -8.11 46.78
N VAL A 54 -28.06 -7.79 47.71
CA VAL A 54 -26.83 -7.09 47.39
C VAL A 54 -25.95 -8.05 46.60
N GLU A 55 -25.61 -7.70 45.38
CA GLU A 55 -24.77 -8.49 44.50
C GLU A 55 -23.39 -7.87 44.38
N ARG A 56 -22.38 -8.69 44.17
CA ARG A 56 -21.05 -8.22 43.82
C ARG A 56 -20.83 -8.46 42.35
N THR A 57 -20.76 -7.37 41.55
CA THR A 57 -20.63 -7.45 40.10
C THR A 57 -19.88 -6.23 39.56
N ASN A 58 -19.53 -6.30 38.28
CA ASN A 58 -19.03 -5.15 37.57
C ASN A 58 -20.21 -4.29 37.10
N LEU A 59 -20.19 -3.01 37.40
CA LEU A 59 -21.17 -2.05 36.93
C LEU A 59 -20.48 -1.14 35.91
N VAL A 60 -21.04 -1.05 34.71
CA VAL A 60 -20.50 -0.27 33.61
C VAL A 60 -21.52 0.77 33.17
N SER A 61 -21.11 2.02 33.18
CA SER A 61 -21.86 3.11 32.55
C SER A 61 -21.43 3.22 31.11
N ALA A 62 -22.34 3.07 30.19
CA ALA A 62 -22.07 3.17 28.77
C ALA A 62 -23.18 3.94 28.05
N PHE A 63 -22.83 4.70 27.05
CA PHE A 63 -23.82 5.25 26.13
C PHE A 63 -23.75 4.54 24.78
N VAL A 64 -24.88 4.40 24.14
CA VAL A 64 -25.07 3.53 22.98
C VAL A 64 -25.34 4.38 21.74
N ILE A 65 -24.63 4.09 20.65
CA ILE A 65 -24.81 4.76 19.36
C ILE A 65 -24.90 3.70 18.24
N ALA A 66 -25.75 3.96 17.25
CA ALA A 66 -25.77 3.16 16.03
C ALA A 66 -24.53 3.41 15.20
N GLY A 67 -23.92 2.35 14.70
CA GLY A 67 -22.73 2.41 13.86
C GLY A 67 -22.83 1.45 12.68
N THR A 68 -21.77 1.40 11.90
CA THR A 68 -21.61 0.48 10.76
C THR A 68 -20.22 -0.10 10.75
N LEU A 69 -20.09 -1.35 10.33
CA LEU A 69 -18.79 -1.91 9.95
C LEU A 69 -18.38 -1.36 8.58
N ALA A 70 -17.14 -0.96 8.45
CA ALA A 70 -16.58 -0.41 7.22
C ALA A 70 -15.12 -0.88 7.00
N TYR A 71 -14.68 -0.95 5.75
CA TYR A 71 -13.33 -1.39 5.37
C TYR A 71 -12.28 -0.26 5.25
N GLY A 72 -12.57 0.91 5.68
CA GLY A 72 -11.66 2.04 5.56
C GLY A 72 -12.10 3.08 4.54
N GLN A 73 -11.18 3.98 4.21
CA GLN A 73 -11.43 4.97 3.18
C GLN A 73 -11.44 4.30 1.81
N VAL A 74 -12.32 4.78 0.94
CA VAL A 74 -12.40 4.33 -0.45
C VAL A 74 -11.41 5.13 -1.28
N HIS A 75 -10.52 4.43 -1.97
CA HIS A 75 -9.54 5.01 -2.89
C HIS A 75 -9.87 4.60 -4.32
N SER A 76 -9.63 5.50 -5.27
CA SER A 76 -9.85 5.22 -6.70
C SER A 76 -8.54 4.83 -7.37
N LEU A 77 -8.61 3.86 -8.28
CA LEU A 77 -7.50 3.47 -9.14
C LEU A 77 -7.92 3.61 -10.60
N GLY A 78 -7.16 4.44 -11.34
CA GLY A 78 -7.22 4.53 -12.80
C GLY A 78 -6.13 3.70 -13.46
N GLY A 79 -6.25 3.43 -14.74
CA GLY A 79 -5.27 2.66 -15.51
C GLY A 79 -4.24 3.50 -16.28
N GLY A 80 -4.20 4.81 -16.07
CA GLY A 80 -3.22 5.70 -16.74
C GLY A 80 -3.41 5.85 -18.25
N GLY A 81 -4.54 5.44 -18.79
CA GLY A 81 -4.84 5.36 -20.22
C GLY A 81 -4.79 3.93 -20.75
N GLY A 82 -5.04 3.74 -22.07
CA GLY A 82 -5.11 2.42 -22.68
C GLY A 82 -6.45 1.71 -22.48
N VAL A 83 -6.54 0.46 -22.91
CA VAL A 83 -7.75 -0.37 -22.88
C VAL A 83 -7.62 -1.42 -21.77
N VAL A 84 -8.64 -1.55 -20.93
CA VAL A 84 -8.70 -2.58 -19.89
C VAL A 84 -8.83 -3.97 -20.52
N THR A 85 -7.92 -4.89 -20.19
CA THR A 85 -7.93 -6.27 -20.69
C THR A 85 -8.36 -7.28 -19.64
N LYS A 86 -8.19 -6.95 -18.34
CA LYS A 86 -8.67 -7.77 -17.23
C LYS A 86 -9.02 -6.91 -16.03
N VAL A 87 -10.12 -7.26 -15.36
CA VAL A 87 -10.58 -6.63 -14.12
C VAL A 87 -10.68 -7.64 -13.00
N PRO A 88 -10.47 -7.24 -11.73
CA PRO A 88 -10.71 -8.09 -10.57
C PRO A 88 -12.21 -8.25 -10.30
N GLN A 89 -12.55 -9.08 -9.33
CA GLN A 89 -13.91 -9.15 -8.80
C GLN A 89 -14.09 -8.20 -7.60
N ALA A 90 -15.27 -7.59 -7.48
CA ALA A 90 -15.62 -6.85 -6.27
C ALA A 90 -15.60 -7.79 -5.04
N GLY A 91 -15.03 -7.32 -3.93
CA GLY A 91 -14.79 -8.13 -2.74
C GLY A 91 -13.50 -8.94 -2.75
N GLN A 92 -12.80 -9.05 -3.87
CA GLN A 92 -11.53 -9.76 -3.96
C GLN A 92 -10.44 -9.05 -3.14
N GLU A 93 -9.67 -9.83 -2.38
CA GLU A 93 -8.45 -9.35 -1.75
C GLU A 93 -7.25 -9.56 -2.68
N VAL A 94 -6.42 -8.53 -2.81
CA VAL A 94 -5.15 -8.58 -3.53
C VAL A 94 -4.03 -8.30 -2.55
N ARG A 95 -3.10 -9.23 -2.44
CA ARG A 95 -1.91 -9.11 -1.59
C ARG A 95 -0.74 -8.51 -2.36
N THR A 96 0.22 -7.97 -1.64
CA THR A 96 1.49 -7.46 -2.19
C THR A 96 2.13 -8.51 -3.13
N GLY A 97 2.58 -8.07 -4.30
CA GLY A 97 3.08 -8.92 -5.39
C GLY A 97 1.98 -9.46 -6.30
N GLY A 98 0.69 -9.33 -5.92
CA GLY A 98 -0.43 -9.77 -6.74
C GLY A 98 -0.80 -8.75 -7.83
N VAL A 99 -1.44 -9.24 -8.88
CA VAL A 99 -1.96 -8.44 -9.99
C VAL A 99 -3.36 -7.93 -9.63
N ILE A 100 -3.55 -6.61 -9.69
CA ILE A 100 -4.83 -5.95 -9.43
C ILE A 100 -5.72 -6.02 -10.68
N MET A 101 -5.17 -5.63 -11.83
CA MET A 101 -5.87 -5.55 -13.12
C MET A 101 -4.86 -5.64 -14.27
N GLU A 102 -5.34 -5.69 -15.50
CA GLU A 102 -4.48 -5.59 -16.69
C GLU A 102 -5.00 -4.48 -17.64
N VAL A 103 -4.05 -3.73 -18.17
CA VAL A 103 -4.29 -2.69 -19.19
C VAL A 103 -3.41 -3.00 -20.39
N GLU A 104 -4.00 -3.14 -21.58
CA GLU A 104 -3.29 -3.53 -22.83
C GLU A 104 -2.48 -4.82 -22.68
N GLY A 105 -2.96 -5.78 -21.89
CA GLY A 105 -2.27 -7.03 -21.58
C GLY A 105 -1.13 -6.89 -20.57
N ALA A 106 -0.85 -5.70 -20.07
CA ALA A 106 0.15 -5.44 -19.04
C ALA A 106 -0.47 -5.48 -17.63
N PRO A 107 0.15 -6.18 -16.66
CA PRO A 107 -0.36 -6.24 -15.30
C PRO A 107 -0.07 -4.95 -14.53
N VAL A 108 -0.99 -4.59 -13.64
CA VAL A 108 -0.79 -3.60 -12.59
C VAL A 108 -0.64 -4.34 -11.26
N PHE A 109 0.52 -4.24 -10.65
CA PHE A 109 0.86 -4.94 -9.42
C PHE A 109 0.55 -4.11 -8.18
N LEU A 110 0.32 -4.78 -7.06
CA LEU A 110 0.32 -4.19 -5.73
C LEU A 110 1.71 -4.31 -5.09
N LEU A 111 2.31 -3.20 -4.66
CA LEU A 111 3.52 -3.21 -3.85
C LEU A 111 3.28 -2.51 -2.51
N GLN A 112 4.00 -2.95 -1.47
CA GLN A 112 3.96 -2.31 -0.16
C GLN A 112 5.04 -1.24 -0.05
N GLY A 113 4.64 -0.02 0.34
CA GLY A 113 5.56 1.09 0.56
C GLY A 113 4.85 2.36 0.99
N ASP A 114 5.61 3.32 1.50
CA ASP A 114 5.10 4.57 2.05
C ASP A 114 5.06 5.72 1.03
N LEU A 115 5.67 5.53 -0.15
CA LEU A 115 5.74 6.54 -1.20
C LEU A 115 5.05 6.04 -2.48
N PRO A 116 4.05 6.77 -3.00
CA PRO A 116 3.50 6.45 -4.32
C PRO A 116 4.55 6.68 -5.41
N LEU A 117 4.54 5.87 -6.46
CA LEU A 117 5.38 6.14 -7.62
C LEU A 117 4.77 7.30 -8.43
N TRP A 118 5.58 8.33 -8.68
CA TRP A 118 5.21 9.50 -9.50
C TRP A 118 5.94 9.54 -10.83
N ARG A 119 6.91 8.64 -11.03
CA ARG A 119 7.74 8.51 -12.24
C ARG A 119 8.07 7.05 -12.50
N GLU A 120 8.57 6.78 -13.69
CA GLU A 120 9.14 5.47 -14.02
C GLU A 120 10.46 5.27 -13.27
N VAL A 121 10.62 4.12 -12.63
CA VAL A 121 11.84 3.64 -11.98
C VAL A 121 12.54 2.73 -12.97
N GLY A 122 13.67 3.22 -13.52
CA GLY A 122 14.41 2.58 -14.60
C GLY A 122 15.86 3.08 -14.70
N PRO A 123 16.58 2.74 -15.77
CA PRO A 123 17.98 3.12 -15.99
C PRO A 123 18.23 4.61 -15.81
N GLY A 124 19.30 4.98 -15.13
CA GLY A 124 19.67 6.36 -14.84
C GLY A 124 18.87 7.05 -13.74
N VAL A 125 17.85 6.38 -13.16
CA VAL A 125 17.02 6.93 -12.07
C VAL A 125 17.65 6.62 -10.72
N SER A 126 17.66 7.61 -9.83
CA SER A 126 18.08 7.46 -8.43
C SER A 126 17.13 8.22 -7.51
N GLY A 127 16.86 7.66 -6.31
CA GLY A 127 16.05 8.31 -5.29
C GLY A 127 15.45 7.36 -4.28
N PRO A 128 14.69 7.89 -3.31
CA PRO A 128 14.02 7.10 -2.28
C PRO A 128 12.95 6.15 -2.85
N ASP A 129 12.31 6.53 -3.96
CA ASP A 129 11.39 5.71 -4.73
C ASP A 129 12.05 4.41 -5.25
N VAL A 130 13.30 4.49 -5.75
CA VAL A 130 14.09 3.34 -6.18
C VAL A 130 14.39 2.41 -5.00
N ALA A 131 14.83 2.98 -3.87
CA ALA A 131 15.10 2.19 -2.65
C ALA A 131 13.81 1.53 -2.11
N MET A 132 12.67 2.22 -2.16
CA MET A 132 11.37 1.67 -1.74
C MET A 132 10.94 0.49 -2.62
N VAL A 133 11.02 0.62 -3.96
CA VAL A 133 10.72 -0.50 -4.88
C VAL A 133 11.63 -1.69 -4.61
N ARG A 134 12.95 -1.45 -4.44
CA ARG A 134 13.93 -2.47 -4.09
C ARG A 134 13.56 -3.21 -2.81
N GLY A 135 13.24 -2.49 -1.74
CA GLY A 135 12.80 -3.06 -0.46
C GLY A 135 11.48 -3.84 -0.59
N ALA A 136 10.54 -3.35 -1.38
CA ALA A 136 9.28 -4.06 -1.64
C ALA A 136 9.50 -5.41 -2.34
N LEU A 137 10.33 -5.42 -3.38
CA LEU A 137 10.67 -6.65 -4.12
C LEU A 137 11.48 -7.63 -3.28
N ALA A 138 12.40 -7.13 -2.44
CA ALA A 138 13.16 -7.97 -1.49
C ALA A 138 12.21 -8.66 -0.48
N ARG A 139 11.20 -7.95 0.05
CA ARG A 139 10.18 -8.54 0.94
C ARG A 139 9.35 -9.64 0.25
N LEU A 140 9.17 -9.55 -1.08
CA LEU A 140 8.54 -10.60 -1.89
C LEU A 140 9.47 -11.80 -2.19
N GLY A 141 10.74 -11.74 -1.75
CA GLY A 141 11.72 -12.80 -1.96
C GLY A 141 12.49 -12.70 -3.28
N HIS A 142 12.37 -11.59 -4.01
CA HIS A 142 13.15 -11.36 -5.22
C HIS A 142 14.52 -10.77 -4.90
N ALA A 143 15.57 -11.23 -5.58
CA ALA A 143 16.94 -10.77 -5.38
C ALA A 143 17.13 -9.35 -5.97
N ALA A 144 16.83 -8.33 -5.20
CA ALA A 144 16.85 -6.93 -5.64
C ALA A 144 18.17 -6.19 -5.40
N GLY A 145 19.26 -6.89 -5.00
CA GLY A 145 20.54 -6.30 -4.65
C GLY A 145 20.59 -5.72 -3.24
N ALA A 146 21.55 -4.82 -2.98
CA ALA A 146 21.79 -4.27 -1.65
C ALA A 146 20.61 -3.40 -1.16
N GLU A 147 20.17 -3.67 0.06
CA GLU A 147 19.09 -2.92 0.70
C GLU A 147 19.45 -1.43 0.85
N GLY A 148 18.45 -0.55 0.66
CA GLY A 148 18.63 0.90 0.76
C GLY A 148 19.39 1.55 -0.39
N LYS A 149 19.91 0.80 -1.38
CA LYS A 149 20.53 1.38 -2.57
C LYS A 149 19.51 2.16 -3.37
N GLN A 150 19.81 3.43 -3.59
CA GLN A 150 18.90 4.39 -4.24
C GLN A 150 19.06 4.46 -5.76
N SER A 151 20.05 3.81 -6.36
CA SER A 151 20.27 3.81 -7.81
C SER A 151 19.65 2.57 -8.45
N PHE A 152 19.07 2.74 -9.63
CA PHE A 152 18.62 1.63 -10.47
C PHE A 152 19.82 0.86 -11.04
N ASP A 153 19.71 -0.47 -11.10
CA ASP A 153 20.77 -1.36 -11.59
C ASP A 153 20.20 -2.67 -12.16
N ALA A 154 21.09 -3.53 -12.64
CA ALA A 154 20.73 -4.83 -13.20
C ALA A 154 20.05 -5.75 -12.18
N ASP A 155 20.44 -5.69 -10.89
CA ASP A 155 19.81 -6.51 -9.84
C ASP A 155 18.35 -6.12 -9.66
N LEU A 156 18.06 -4.81 -9.60
CA LEU A 156 16.69 -4.33 -9.48
C LEU A 156 15.86 -4.66 -10.73
N SER A 157 16.43 -4.49 -11.92
CA SER A 157 15.79 -4.92 -13.17
C SER A 157 15.45 -6.41 -13.17
N GLY A 158 16.40 -7.25 -12.71
CA GLY A 158 16.20 -8.70 -12.55
C GLY A 158 15.09 -9.06 -11.56
N ALA A 159 15.01 -8.34 -10.43
CA ALA A 159 13.96 -8.53 -9.43
C ALA A 159 12.57 -8.14 -9.98
N ILE A 160 12.49 -7.07 -10.77
CA ILE A 160 11.26 -6.69 -11.47
C ILE A 160 10.85 -7.79 -12.46
N ALA A 161 11.80 -8.29 -13.28
CA ALA A 161 11.54 -9.38 -14.20
C ALA A 161 11.02 -10.63 -13.47
N ALA A 162 11.62 -10.98 -12.33
CA ALA A 162 11.20 -12.12 -11.50
C ALA A 162 9.78 -11.94 -10.94
N MET A 163 9.38 -10.73 -10.54
CA MET A 163 8.01 -10.42 -10.13
C MET A 163 7.02 -10.69 -11.27
N TYR A 164 7.32 -10.20 -12.48
CA TYR A 164 6.48 -10.46 -13.66
C TYR A 164 6.39 -11.96 -13.98
N ALA A 165 7.51 -12.66 -13.99
CA ALA A 165 7.56 -14.09 -14.25
C ALA A 165 6.78 -14.91 -13.21
N THR A 166 6.86 -14.56 -11.93
CA THR A 166 6.10 -15.21 -10.84
C THR A 166 4.59 -15.07 -11.04
N ALA A 167 4.15 -13.95 -11.61
CA ALA A 167 2.74 -13.69 -11.93
C ALA A 167 2.31 -14.27 -13.30
N GLY A 168 3.21 -14.92 -14.04
CA GLY A 168 2.93 -15.55 -15.34
C GLY A 168 3.06 -14.61 -16.54
N TYR A 169 3.78 -13.49 -16.41
CA TYR A 169 4.04 -12.55 -17.50
C TYR A 169 5.51 -12.62 -17.92
N GLU A 170 5.78 -12.65 -19.23
CA GLU A 170 7.13 -12.82 -19.76
C GLU A 170 8.00 -11.56 -19.64
N SER A 171 7.45 -10.38 -19.84
CA SER A 171 8.19 -9.11 -19.76
C SER A 171 7.25 -7.91 -19.66
N VAL A 172 7.83 -6.77 -19.24
CA VAL A 172 7.13 -5.49 -19.31
C VAL A 172 6.96 -5.07 -20.78
N PRO A 173 5.77 -4.79 -21.27
CA PRO A 173 5.57 -4.25 -22.60
C PRO A 173 6.34 -2.94 -22.76
N LEU A 174 7.13 -2.82 -23.83
CA LEU A 174 7.89 -1.61 -24.11
C LEU A 174 6.92 -0.48 -24.51
N SER A 175 6.95 0.63 -23.81
CA SER A 175 6.30 1.86 -24.29
C SER A 175 6.90 2.30 -25.64
N GLY A 176 6.14 3.05 -26.46
CA GLY A 176 6.64 3.55 -27.75
C GLY A 176 7.96 4.34 -27.63
N VAL A 177 8.12 5.10 -26.54
CA VAL A 177 9.36 5.85 -26.23
C VAL A 177 10.54 4.90 -26.00
N ARG A 178 10.34 3.83 -25.22
CA ARG A 178 11.40 2.83 -24.97
C ARG A 178 11.74 2.03 -26.21
N GLN A 179 10.76 1.71 -27.06
CA GLN A 179 11.02 1.05 -28.34
C GLN A 179 11.87 1.93 -29.26
N GLN A 180 11.60 3.23 -29.31
CA GLN A 180 12.41 4.19 -30.07
C GLN A 180 13.85 4.29 -29.52
N ALA A 181 14.01 4.38 -28.18
CA ALA A 181 15.32 4.39 -27.53
C ALA A 181 16.12 3.11 -27.85
N ARG A 182 15.47 1.94 -27.82
CA ARG A 182 16.09 0.66 -28.19
C ARG A 182 16.55 0.62 -29.63
N THR A 183 15.73 1.12 -30.56
CA THR A 183 16.09 1.21 -31.98
C THR A 183 17.32 2.10 -32.19
N GLN A 184 17.38 3.23 -31.50
CA GLN A 184 18.53 4.14 -31.55
C GLN A 184 19.79 3.50 -30.94
N ALA A 185 19.69 2.84 -29.79
CA ALA A 185 20.81 2.15 -29.17
C ALA A 185 21.33 1.00 -30.05
N GLN A 186 20.44 0.26 -30.73
CA GLN A 186 20.80 -0.79 -31.69
C GLN A 186 21.58 -0.21 -32.86
N ALA A 187 21.16 0.96 -33.39
CA ALA A 187 21.88 1.63 -34.48
C ALA A 187 23.28 2.07 -34.02
N ASN A 188 23.42 2.64 -32.82
CA ASN A 188 24.70 3.04 -32.23
C ASN A 188 25.62 1.82 -32.03
N LEU A 189 25.09 0.71 -31.52
CA LEU A 189 25.85 -0.54 -31.37
C LEU A 189 26.40 -1.06 -32.71
N THR A 190 25.54 -1.08 -33.74
CA THR A 190 25.95 -1.46 -35.09
C THR A 190 27.06 -0.55 -35.63
N GLN A 191 26.93 0.77 -35.42
CA GLN A 191 27.94 1.73 -35.81
C GLN A 191 29.29 1.50 -35.12
N ALA A 192 29.26 1.20 -33.81
CA ALA A 192 30.48 0.90 -33.03
C ALA A 192 31.14 -0.41 -33.49
N GLN A 193 30.35 -1.44 -33.85
CA GLN A 193 30.88 -2.69 -34.42
C GLN A 193 31.60 -2.44 -35.75
N VAL A 194 31.00 -1.63 -36.64
CA VAL A 194 31.65 -1.24 -37.89
C VAL A 194 32.90 -0.43 -37.62
N GLY A 195 32.89 0.48 -36.66
CA GLY A 195 34.05 1.25 -36.26
C GLY A 195 35.22 0.37 -35.80
N LEU A 196 34.97 -0.63 -34.97
CA LEU A 196 35.96 -1.59 -34.52
C LEU A 196 36.52 -2.41 -35.68
N ALA A 197 35.69 -2.90 -36.59
CA ALA A 197 36.13 -3.65 -37.76
C ALA A 197 37.02 -2.81 -38.65
N ASN A 198 36.70 -1.54 -38.87
CA ASN A 198 37.55 -0.61 -39.64
C ASN A 198 38.89 -0.36 -38.98
N ALA A 199 38.92 -0.13 -37.65
CA ALA A 199 40.16 0.07 -36.91
C ALA A 199 41.07 -1.18 -36.95
N GLN A 200 40.50 -2.38 -36.81
CA GLN A 200 41.22 -3.65 -36.93
C GLN A 200 41.81 -3.86 -38.34
N ASN A 201 41.05 -3.55 -39.37
CA ASN A 201 41.49 -3.63 -40.75
C ASN A 201 42.63 -2.63 -41.03
N ALA A 202 42.57 -1.42 -40.48
CA ALA A 202 43.63 -0.42 -40.58
C ALA A 202 44.91 -0.95 -39.91
N LEU A 203 44.79 -1.52 -38.68
CA LEU A 203 45.91 -2.12 -37.98
C LEU A 203 46.52 -3.31 -38.74
N LEU A 204 45.71 -4.18 -39.31
CA LEU A 204 46.19 -5.29 -40.13
C LEU A 204 46.91 -4.79 -41.38
N THR A 205 46.39 -3.75 -42.03
CA THR A 205 47.01 -3.12 -43.19
C THR A 205 48.35 -2.49 -42.82
N ALA A 206 48.43 -1.77 -41.72
CA ALA A 206 49.64 -1.16 -41.22
C ALA A 206 50.70 -2.23 -40.85
N ARG A 207 50.32 -3.28 -40.14
CA ARG A 207 51.23 -4.42 -39.77
C ARG A 207 51.76 -5.17 -40.96
N ASN A 208 50.95 -5.30 -42.02
CA ASN A 208 51.34 -6.03 -43.24
C ASN A 208 52.04 -5.15 -44.26
N ARG A 209 52.23 -3.84 -44.00
CA ARG A 209 52.94 -2.92 -44.88
C ARG A 209 54.38 -3.39 -45.04
N ARG A 210 54.73 -3.73 -46.26
CA ARG A 210 56.09 -4.11 -46.63
C ARG A 210 56.58 -3.13 -47.66
N PRO A 211 57.91 -2.77 -47.62
CA PRO A 211 58.50 -1.95 -48.69
C PRO A 211 58.31 -2.64 -50.02
N SER A 212 58.06 -1.89 -51.06
CA SER A 212 57.97 -2.39 -52.39
C SER A 212 59.39 -2.88 -52.86
N GLN A 213 59.43 -3.81 -53.83
CA GLN A 213 60.69 -4.28 -54.39
C GLN A 213 61.48 -3.14 -54.97
N ALA A 214 60.90 -2.12 -55.58
CA ALA A 214 61.57 -0.95 -56.10
C ALA A 214 62.25 -0.12 -55.00
N GLU A 215 61.61 0.10 -53.85
CA GLU A 215 62.14 0.79 -52.68
C GLU A 215 63.34 0.01 -52.08
N GLN A 216 63.24 -1.32 -51.98
CA GLN A 216 64.29 -2.17 -51.49
C GLN A 216 65.55 -2.15 -52.42
N VAL A 217 65.30 -2.24 -53.76
CA VAL A 217 66.38 -2.15 -54.74
C VAL A 217 67.04 -0.76 -54.73
N ALA A 218 66.25 0.31 -54.62
CA ALA A 218 66.80 1.66 -54.54
C ALA A 218 67.66 1.86 -53.28
N ALA A 219 67.23 1.41 -52.11
CA ALA A 219 67.98 1.49 -50.86
C ALA A 219 69.26 0.65 -50.90
N ASN A 220 69.22 -0.56 -51.45
CA ASN A 220 70.40 -1.38 -51.63
C ASN A 220 71.37 -0.75 -52.62
N ASN A 221 70.93 -0.16 -53.72
CA ASN A 221 71.77 0.56 -54.67
C ASN A 221 72.44 1.77 -54.00
N ALA A 222 71.72 2.56 -53.19
CA ALA A 222 72.24 3.68 -52.44
C ALA A 222 73.40 3.28 -51.49
N VAL A 223 73.24 2.16 -50.77
CA VAL A 223 74.27 1.57 -49.91
C VAL A 223 75.51 1.16 -50.76
N ASN A 224 75.32 0.46 -51.89
CA ASN A 224 76.40 0.02 -52.79
C ASN A 224 77.11 1.20 -53.41
N ASP A 225 76.38 2.28 -53.78
CA ASP A 225 77.03 3.47 -54.35
C ASP A 225 77.85 4.23 -53.32
N ALA A 226 77.31 4.40 -52.08
CA ALA A 226 78.03 5.00 -50.99
C ALA A 226 79.30 4.19 -50.62
N GLN A 227 79.19 2.84 -50.60
CA GLN A 227 80.31 1.94 -50.35
C GLN A 227 81.35 2.08 -51.44
N ARG A 228 80.97 2.09 -52.73
CA ARG A 228 81.93 2.28 -53.86
C ARG A 228 82.68 3.61 -53.78
N ARG A 229 81.98 4.68 -53.38
CA ARG A 229 82.63 6.02 -53.20
C ARG A 229 83.63 5.99 -52.06
N LEU A 230 83.28 5.43 -50.90
CA LEU A 230 84.23 5.29 -49.80
C LEU A 230 85.42 4.45 -50.19
N ASP A 231 85.25 3.32 -50.85
CA ASP A 231 86.29 2.44 -51.33
C ASP A 231 87.23 3.15 -52.39
N ALA A 232 86.68 3.99 -53.25
CA ALA A 232 87.42 4.80 -54.20
C ALA A 232 88.28 5.82 -53.49
N MET A 233 87.76 6.55 -52.52
CA MET A 233 88.45 7.54 -51.73
C MET A 233 89.62 6.92 -50.91
N LEU A 234 89.37 5.73 -50.30
CA LEU A 234 90.40 4.98 -49.60
C LEU A 234 91.54 4.52 -50.51
N ARG A 235 91.34 4.31 -51.82
CA ARG A 235 92.36 4.04 -52.83
C ARG A 235 93.01 5.29 -53.38
N GLY A 236 92.69 6.48 -52.95
CA GLY A 236 93.22 7.74 -53.41
C GLY A 236 92.49 8.38 -54.60
N ASP A 237 91.29 7.88 -54.96
CA ASP A 237 90.46 8.48 -56.02
C ASP A 237 89.45 9.47 -55.37
N CYS A 238 89.86 10.69 -55.15
CA CYS A 238 89.10 11.73 -54.51
C CYS A 238 87.94 12.27 -55.39
N ALA A 239 88.01 12.06 -56.69
CA ALA A 239 86.93 12.46 -57.59
C ALA A 239 85.85 11.38 -57.73
N GLY A 240 86.07 10.17 -57.17
CA GLY A 240 85.13 9.05 -57.27
C GLY A 240 85.03 8.47 -58.69
N THR A 241 85.97 8.77 -59.59
CA THR A 241 85.96 8.36 -61.02
C THR A 241 86.58 6.99 -61.26
N GLY A 242 87.20 6.37 -60.22
CA GLY A 242 87.90 5.08 -60.33
C GLY A 242 89.31 5.18 -60.88
N PHE A 243 89.79 6.37 -61.12
CA PHE A 243 91.14 6.62 -61.56
C PHE A 243 91.94 7.28 -60.40
N PRO A 244 93.14 6.79 -60.05
CA PRO A 244 93.98 7.38 -59.02
C PRO A 244 94.32 8.81 -59.38
N SER A 245 93.97 9.79 -58.50
CA SER A 245 94.47 11.16 -58.61
C SER A 245 95.79 11.29 -57.86
N ASN A 246 96.72 12.13 -58.37
CA ASN A 246 98.00 12.38 -57.70
C ASN A 246 97.90 13.16 -56.38
N THR A 247 96.65 13.40 -55.90
CA THR A 247 96.34 14.10 -54.65
C THR A 247 95.69 13.15 -53.71
N SER A 248 96.23 12.90 -52.51
CA SER A 248 95.56 12.09 -51.47
C SER A 248 94.31 12.79 -50.98
N CYS A 249 93.25 12.02 -50.81
CA CYS A 249 91.98 12.52 -50.27
C CYS A 249 92.16 13.05 -48.85
N SER A 250 91.56 14.17 -48.52
CA SER A 250 91.64 14.72 -47.18
C SER A 250 90.91 13.80 -46.21
N SER A 251 91.35 13.78 -44.98
CA SER A 251 90.62 12.99 -43.92
C SER A 251 89.19 13.40 -43.77
N ALA A 252 88.85 14.66 -44.05
CA ALA A 252 87.44 15.15 -43.99
C ALA A 252 86.57 14.55 -45.12
N GLU A 253 87.17 14.39 -46.35
CA GLU A 253 86.44 13.77 -47.48
C GLU A 253 86.21 12.29 -47.24
N VAL A 254 87.12 11.57 -46.67
CA VAL A 254 86.98 10.14 -46.33
C VAL A 254 85.95 9.98 -45.21
N THR A 255 86.00 10.87 -44.20
CA THR A 255 84.99 10.84 -43.11
C THR A 255 83.58 11.13 -43.65
N GLY A 256 83.45 12.14 -44.53
CA GLY A 256 82.15 12.44 -45.14
C GLY A 256 81.60 11.31 -46.00
N ALA A 257 82.48 10.54 -46.70
CA ALA A 257 82.04 9.35 -47.43
C ALA A 257 81.62 8.18 -46.52
N ALA A 258 82.32 8.03 -45.38
CA ALA A 258 81.88 7.03 -44.36
C ALA A 258 80.61 7.39 -43.71
N GLU A 259 80.39 8.65 -43.38
CA GLU A 259 79.04 9.14 -42.84
C GLU A 259 77.92 8.96 -43.85
N ALA A 260 78.16 9.21 -45.16
CA ALA A 260 77.17 8.96 -46.22
C ALA A 260 76.84 7.48 -46.35
N LEU A 261 77.81 6.57 -46.17
CA LEU A 261 77.57 5.12 -46.17
C LEU A 261 76.75 4.73 -44.94
N ASP A 262 77.05 5.24 -43.76
CA ASP A 262 76.28 4.94 -42.52
C ASP A 262 74.89 5.49 -42.61
N LEU A 263 74.67 6.67 -43.20
CA LEU A 263 73.35 7.20 -43.47
C LEU A 263 72.53 6.31 -44.43
N ALA A 264 73.16 5.84 -45.55
CA ALA A 264 72.52 4.97 -46.52
C ALA A 264 72.13 3.59 -45.88
N ARG A 265 73.02 3.07 -45.03
CA ARG A 265 72.69 1.83 -44.23
C ARG A 265 71.54 2.05 -43.26
N ALA A 266 71.54 3.14 -42.50
CA ALA A 266 70.54 3.50 -41.60
C ALA A 266 69.17 3.64 -42.32
N GLN A 267 69.10 4.27 -43.50
CA GLN A 267 67.90 4.40 -44.32
C GLN A 267 67.43 3.05 -44.83
N ARG A 268 68.28 2.13 -45.27
CA ARG A 268 67.91 0.77 -45.67
C ARG A 268 67.36 -0.03 -44.49
N ASP A 269 68.01 0.06 -43.32
CA ASP A 269 67.65 -0.67 -42.13
C ASP A 269 66.32 -0.13 -41.54
N ASP A 270 66.08 1.18 -41.66
CA ASP A 270 64.82 1.80 -41.27
C ASP A 270 63.69 1.36 -42.24
N LEU A 271 63.93 1.26 -43.52
CA LEU A 271 63.02 0.75 -44.52
C LEU A 271 62.54 -0.69 -44.18
N ASN A 272 63.46 -1.51 -43.66
CA ASN A 272 63.24 -2.91 -43.32
C ASN A 272 62.72 -3.10 -41.85
N ARG A 273 62.61 -2.06 -41.05
CA ARG A 273 62.08 -2.10 -39.71
C ARG A 273 60.60 -2.37 -39.74
N ALA A 274 60.06 -3.16 -38.75
CA ALA A 274 58.62 -3.36 -38.59
C ALA A 274 57.98 -2.00 -38.46
N PRO A 275 56.81 -1.79 -39.15
CA PRO A 275 56.08 -0.53 -39.06
C PRO A 275 55.65 -0.26 -37.62
N ASP A 276 55.76 0.98 -37.17
CA ASP A 276 55.17 1.44 -35.93
C ASP A 276 53.65 1.50 -36.12
N THR A 277 52.93 0.65 -35.38
CA THR A 277 51.49 0.53 -35.42
C THR A 277 50.84 1.01 -34.12
N SER A 278 51.55 1.79 -33.33
CA SER A 278 51.04 2.27 -32.02
C SER A 278 49.79 3.13 -32.15
N SER A 279 49.68 3.94 -33.21
CA SER A 279 48.54 4.77 -33.49
C SER A 279 47.27 3.94 -33.86
N GLU A 280 47.46 2.94 -34.72
CA GLU A 280 46.39 2.04 -35.15
C GLU A 280 45.94 1.15 -33.99
N GLN A 281 46.88 0.71 -33.13
CA GLN A 281 46.52 -0.03 -31.92
C GLN A 281 45.69 0.85 -30.97
N ALA A 282 46.09 2.13 -30.77
CA ALA A 282 45.30 3.06 -29.97
C ALA A 282 43.89 3.31 -30.53
N MET A 283 43.74 3.31 -31.86
CA MET A 283 42.43 3.40 -32.52
C MET A 283 41.57 2.15 -32.24
N VAL A 284 42.17 0.94 -32.29
CA VAL A 284 41.47 -0.30 -31.95
C VAL A 284 41.01 -0.27 -30.50
N ASP A 285 41.87 0.14 -29.57
CA ASP A 285 41.57 0.22 -28.15
C ASP A 285 40.44 1.26 -27.86
N ALA A 286 40.43 2.38 -28.61
CA ALA A 286 39.36 3.37 -28.53
C ALA A 286 38.01 2.84 -29.09
N ALA A 287 38.09 2.12 -30.22
CA ALA A 287 36.91 1.52 -30.84
C ALA A 287 36.33 0.38 -29.97
N GLN A 288 37.15 -0.40 -29.29
CA GLN A 288 36.71 -1.41 -28.32
C GLN A 288 35.96 -0.79 -27.15
N ARG A 289 36.46 0.32 -26.59
CA ARG A 289 35.76 1.07 -25.54
C ARG A 289 34.41 1.60 -26.03
N SER A 290 34.40 2.21 -27.22
CA SER A 290 33.13 2.69 -27.83
C SER A 290 32.13 1.58 -28.07
N LEU A 291 32.60 0.37 -28.45
CA LEU A 291 31.70 -0.81 -28.58
C LEU A 291 31.16 -1.25 -27.22
N ALA A 292 32.01 -1.29 -26.18
CA ALA A 292 31.58 -1.67 -24.83
C ALA A 292 30.52 -0.69 -24.28
N ASP A 293 30.72 0.62 -24.48
CA ASP A 293 29.78 1.66 -24.09
C ASP A 293 28.43 1.54 -24.85
N ALA A 294 28.50 1.31 -26.15
CA ALA A 294 27.30 1.13 -26.98
C ALA A 294 26.54 -0.15 -26.62
N GLN A 295 27.25 -1.22 -26.28
CA GLN A 295 26.65 -2.47 -25.79
C GLN A 295 25.93 -2.26 -24.46
N ALA A 296 26.60 -1.61 -23.50
CA ALA A 296 26.00 -1.29 -22.21
C ALA A 296 24.72 -0.43 -22.35
N ALA A 297 24.77 0.59 -23.20
CA ALA A 297 23.60 1.44 -23.49
C ALA A 297 22.45 0.65 -24.15
N TYR A 298 22.76 -0.31 -25.03
CA TYR A 298 21.74 -1.19 -25.60
C TYR A 298 21.14 -2.11 -24.56
N ASP A 299 21.96 -2.73 -23.71
CA ASP A 299 21.51 -3.65 -22.66
C ASP A 299 20.57 -2.93 -21.66
N GLU A 300 20.86 -1.68 -21.29
CA GLU A 300 19.98 -0.87 -20.45
C GLU A 300 18.58 -0.67 -21.04
N THR A 301 18.45 -0.61 -22.37
CA THR A 301 17.12 -0.50 -23.00
C THR A 301 16.28 -1.76 -22.88
N THR A 302 16.88 -2.89 -22.52
CA THR A 302 16.21 -4.18 -22.29
C THR A 302 15.79 -4.40 -20.83
N TRP A 303 16.22 -3.53 -19.92
CA TRP A 303 15.96 -3.67 -18.50
C TRP A 303 14.47 -3.45 -18.19
N ASN A 304 13.96 -4.26 -17.25
CA ASN A 304 12.59 -4.15 -16.79
C ASN A 304 12.45 -2.97 -15.84
N THR A 305 11.37 -2.22 -15.98
CA THR A 305 11.08 -1.01 -15.20
C THR A 305 9.69 -1.10 -14.60
N VAL A 306 9.41 -0.28 -13.60
CA VAL A 306 8.08 -0.10 -13.03
C VAL A 306 7.75 1.38 -12.93
N GLY A 307 6.47 1.71 -12.97
CA GLY A 307 6.02 3.09 -12.89
C GLY A 307 4.59 3.22 -12.38
N PRO A 308 4.05 4.45 -12.35
CA PRO A 308 2.72 4.72 -11.79
C PRO A 308 1.59 3.92 -12.42
N ASN A 309 1.74 3.53 -13.69
CA ASN A 309 0.73 2.78 -14.45
C ASN A 309 0.88 1.26 -14.36
N THR A 310 1.99 0.76 -13.78
CA THR A 310 2.28 -0.67 -13.67
C THR A 310 2.31 -1.16 -12.23
N VAL A 311 2.33 -0.24 -11.27
CA VAL A 311 2.38 -0.57 -9.84
C VAL A 311 1.54 0.41 -9.03
N LEU A 312 0.65 -0.10 -8.19
CA LEU A 312 0.03 0.62 -7.09
C LEU A 312 0.88 0.38 -5.83
N VAL A 313 1.33 1.44 -5.19
CA VAL A 313 2.06 1.38 -3.91
C VAL A 313 1.15 1.83 -2.79
N VAL A 314 1.04 1.00 -1.76
CA VAL A 314 0.24 1.28 -0.55
C VAL A 314 1.02 0.84 0.70
N PRO A 315 0.77 1.44 1.88
CA PRO A 315 1.43 1.02 3.12
C PRO A 315 0.98 -0.37 3.60
N GLU A 316 -0.21 -0.81 3.23
CA GLU A 316 -0.79 -2.09 3.63
C GLU A 316 -0.20 -3.26 2.85
N SER A 317 -0.22 -4.46 3.45
CA SER A 317 0.22 -5.70 2.79
C SER A 317 -0.82 -6.31 1.85
N ALA A 318 -2.07 -5.83 1.92
CA ALA A 318 -3.17 -6.26 1.07
C ALA A 318 -4.22 -5.15 0.95
N ILE A 319 -4.94 -5.15 -0.16
CA ILE A 319 -6.11 -4.29 -0.41
C ILE A 319 -7.33 -5.15 -0.72
N ARG A 320 -8.52 -4.61 -0.47
CA ARG A 320 -9.78 -5.21 -0.89
C ARG A 320 -10.38 -4.38 -2.03
N ILE A 321 -10.75 -5.03 -3.10
CA ILE A 321 -11.46 -4.39 -4.21
C ILE A 321 -12.88 -4.08 -3.75
N ASP A 322 -13.24 -2.81 -3.70
CA ASP A 322 -14.55 -2.37 -3.25
C ASP A 322 -15.57 -2.42 -4.39
N ASN A 323 -15.30 -1.71 -5.48
CA ASN A 323 -16.17 -1.67 -6.65
C ASN A 323 -15.35 -1.65 -7.95
N VAL A 324 -15.86 -2.30 -8.98
CA VAL A 324 -15.26 -2.33 -10.32
C VAL A 324 -16.16 -1.57 -11.29
N GLN A 325 -15.68 -0.43 -11.77
CA GLN A 325 -16.43 0.47 -12.65
C GLN A 325 -16.15 0.20 -14.13
N ALA A 326 -14.92 -0.23 -14.45
CA ALA A 326 -14.51 -0.52 -15.82
C ALA A 326 -15.02 -1.87 -16.31
N LYS A 327 -15.13 -1.97 -17.63
CA LYS A 327 -15.40 -3.21 -18.34
C LYS A 327 -14.25 -3.51 -19.28
N VAL A 328 -13.93 -4.79 -19.46
CA VAL A 328 -12.95 -5.23 -20.45
C VAL A 328 -13.30 -4.68 -21.84
N GLY A 329 -12.31 -4.12 -22.53
CA GLY A 329 -12.46 -3.50 -23.84
C GLY A 329 -12.77 -2.00 -23.81
N LEU A 330 -12.93 -1.38 -22.62
CA LEU A 330 -13.15 0.07 -22.47
C LEU A 330 -11.87 0.81 -22.00
N PRO A 331 -11.81 2.14 -22.19
CA PRO A 331 -10.69 2.95 -21.69
C PRO A 331 -10.50 2.81 -20.17
N ALA A 332 -9.25 2.79 -19.73
CA ALA A 332 -8.84 2.61 -18.34
C ALA A 332 -8.75 3.96 -17.58
N GLU A 333 -9.85 4.72 -17.49
CA GLU A 333 -9.85 6.01 -16.77
C GLU A 333 -10.09 5.84 -15.29
N ASN A 334 -11.30 5.42 -14.91
CA ASN A 334 -11.68 5.08 -13.52
C ASN A 334 -12.01 3.59 -13.48
N VAL A 335 -11.03 2.77 -13.14
CA VAL A 335 -11.17 1.32 -13.31
C VAL A 335 -11.89 0.70 -12.12
N LEU A 336 -11.46 1.03 -10.91
CA LEU A 336 -12.00 0.42 -9.70
C LEU A 336 -11.79 1.32 -8.47
N THR A 337 -12.50 1.00 -7.42
CA THR A 337 -12.21 1.50 -6.06
C THR A 337 -11.72 0.36 -5.17
N TRP A 338 -10.88 0.72 -4.20
CA TRP A 338 -10.33 -0.23 -3.25
C TRP A 338 -10.31 0.36 -1.84
N THR A 339 -10.25 -0.53 -0.83
CA THR A 339 -10.20 -0.21 0.58
C THR A 339 -9.13 -1.06 1.28
N GLN A 340 -8.88 -0.79 2.54
CA GLN A 340 -8.15 -1.69 3.43
C GLN A 340 -8.94 -3.00 3.61
N THR A 341 -8.28 -4.06 4.06
CA THR A 341 -8.90 -5.39 4.26
C THR A 341 -9.52 -5.56 5.64
N LEU A 342 -9.06 -4.78 6.62
CA LEU A 342 -9.57 -4.85 7.99
C LEU A 342 -10.88 -4.06 8.13
N LEU A 343 -11.84 -4.68 8.79
CA LEU A 343 -13.09 -4.03 9.20
C LEU A 343 -12.87 -3.23 10.48
N TYR A 344 -13.47 -2.08 10.55
CA TYR A 344 -13.57 -1.28 11.75
C TYR A 344 -15.01 -0.80 11.97
N GLY A 345 -15.33 -0.44 13.20
CA GLY A 345 -16.59 0.22 13.53
C GLY A 345 -16.53 1.70 13.19
N ARG A 346 -17.50 2.20 12.43
CA ARG A 346 -17.69 3.62 12.18
C ARG A 346 -18.97 4.09 12.84
N VAL A 347 -18.86 5.18 13.59
CA VAL A 347 -19.98 5.79 14.27
C VAL A 347 -20.02 7.27 13.93
N ASP A 348 -21.12 7.77 13.38
CA ASP A 348 -21.31 9.18 13.15
C ASP A 348 -21.77 9.85 14.46
N LEU A 349 -21.16 10.98 14.80
CA LEU A 349 -21.29 11.62 16.11
C LEU A 349 -22.02 12.95 16.01
N THR A 350 -22.92 13.18 16.92
CA THR A 350 -23.42 14.53 17.22
C THR A 350 -22.36 15.28 18.04
N GLU A 351 -22.42 16.62 18.06
CA GLU A 351 -21.50 17.46 18.82
C GLU A 351 -21.49 17.13 20.33
N GLY A 352 -22.65 16.76 20.90
CA GLY A 352 -22.75 16.31 22.28
C GLY A 352 -22.03 14.99 22.54
N GLN A 353 -22.23 13.99 21.65
CA GLN A 353 -21.58 12.68 21.74
C GLN A 353 -20.07 12.78 21.53
N ARG A 354 -19.64 13.66 20.59
CA ARG A 354 -18.23 13.91 20.34
C ARG A 354 -17.46 14.32 21.62
N ARG A 355 -18.06 15.14 22.46
CA ARG A 355 -17.44 15.62 23.73
C ARG A 355 -17.30 14.54 24.79
N LEU A 356 -18.08 13.47 24.67
CA LEU A 356 -18.07 12.36 25.63
C LEU A 356 -17.09 11.26 25.23
N LEU A 357 -16.50 11.33 24.03
CA LEU A 357 -15.58 10.34 23.49
C LEU A 357 -14.13 10.80 23.56
N ALA A 358 -13.25 9.85 23.87
CA ALA A 358 -11.81 10.03 23.85
C ALA A 358 -11.14 8.90 23.06
N THR A 359 -10.04 9.22 22.39
CA THR A 359 -9.16 8.21 21.77
C THR A 359 -8.60 7.29 22.83
N GLY A 360 -8.58 5.99 22.57
CA GLY A 360 -8.21 4.94 23.53
C GLY A 360 -9.34 4.44 24.42
N GLN A 361 -10.55 5.03 24.31
CA GLN A 361 -11.71 4.59 25.08
C GLN A 361 -12.20 3.21 24.60
N ALA A 362 -12.52 2.34 25.56
CA ALA A 362 -13.08 1.03 25.28
C ALA A 362 -14.51 1.12 24.73
N ALA A 363 -14.79 0.29 23.74
CA ALA A 363 -16.11 0.16 23.14
C ALA A 363 -16.49 -1.33 23.02
N ILE A 364 -17.75 -1.62 23.17
CA ILE A 364 -18.33 -2.95 22.96
C ILE A 364 -19.29 -2.83 21.78
N MET A 365 -19.05 -3.63 20.76
CA MET A 365 -19.89 -3.65 19.56
C MET A 365 -20.82 -4.86 19.58
N LYS A 366 -22.10 -4.60 19.51
CA LYS A 366 -23.12 -5.64 19.34
C LYS A 366 -23.40 -5.84 17.86
N LEU A 367 -23.14 -7.06 17.39
CA LEU A 367 -23.27 -7.49 16.02
C LEU A 367 -24.71 -7.91 15.67
N PRO A 368 -25.08 -7.96 14.37
CA PRO A 368 -26.42 -8.37 13.94
C PRO A 368 -26.84 -9.78 14.39
N ASN A 369 -25.87 -10.69 14.57
CA ASN A 369 -26.08 -12.04 15.08
C ASN A 369 -26.29 -12.11 16.60
N GLY A 370 -26.21 -10.97 17.30
CA GLY A 370 -26.39 -10.84 18.75
C GLY A 370 -25.10 -11.05 19.56
N SER A 371 -23.98 -11.43 18.94
CA SER A 371 -22.69 -11.52 19.63
C SER A 371 -22.11 -10.12 19.89
N GLU A 372 -21.20 -10.03 20.84
CA GLU A 372 -20.51 -8.80 21.21
C GLU A 372 -19.01 -8.96 20.99
N VAL A 373 -18.38 -7.93 20.43
CA VAL A 373 -16.93 -7.86 20.22
C VAL A 373 -16.40 -6.60 20.87
N ALA A 374 -15.23 -6.72 21.49
CA ALA A 374 -14.52 -5.59 22.06
C ALA A 374 -13.79 -4.81 20.97
N GLY A 375 -13.60 -3.53 21.23
CA GLY A 375 -12.84 -2.64 20.38
C GLY A 375 -12.41 -1.38 21.13
N THR A 376 -11.62 -0.56 20.46
CA THR A 376 -11.06 0.67 21.04
C THR A 376 -11.25 1.82 20.06
N VAL A 377 -11.61 2.99 20.56
CA VAL A 377 -11.68 4.23 19.77
C VAL A 377 -10.27 4.59 19.31
N ALA A 378 -9.99 4.36 18.02
CA ALA A 378 -8.67 4.61 17.43
C ALA A 378 -8.52 6.07 17.01
N GLU A 379 -9.56 6.65 16.42
CA GLU A 379 -9.52 7.99 15.86
C GLU A 379 -10.90 8.66 15.99
N ILE A 380 -10.88 9.96 16.21
CA ILE A 380 -12.07 10.81 16.18
C ILE A 380 -11.82 11.90 15.14
N VAL A 381 -12.62 11.88 14.07
CA VAL A 381 -12.57 12.87 12.99
C VAL A 381 -13.61 13.95 13.27
N GLU A 382 -13.17 15.20 13.30
CA GLU A 382 -14.04 16.35 13.52
C GLU A 382 -14.98 16.59 12.32
N ALA A 383 -16.14 17.18 12.59
CA ALA A 383 -17.04 17.60 11.54
C ALA A 383 -16.35 18.60 10.60
N ARG A 384 -16.50 18.40 9.31
CA ARG A 384 -15.89 19.29 8.30
C ARG A 384 -16.85 19.54 7.15
N GLN A 385 -16.69 20.66 6.47
CA GLN A 385 -17.39 20.92 5.23
C GLN A 385 -16.62 20.32 4.06
N ASP A 386 -17.29 19.57 3.22
CA ASP A 386 -16.74 19.06 1.97
C ASP A 386 -16.47 20.25 1.02
N ALA A 387 -15.22 20.32 0.53
CA ALA A 387 -14.78 21.46 -0.29
C ALA A 387 -15.42 21.50 -1.69
N GLN A 388 -15.92 20.38 -2.19
CA GLN A 388 -16.51 20.28 -3.54
C GLN A 388 -18.04 20.34 -3.50
N THR A 389 -18.66 19.70 -2.54
CA THR A 389 -20.12 19.60 -2.43
C THR A 389 -20.73 20.60 -1.46
N TYR A 390 -19.91 21.28 -0.63
CA TYR A 390 -20.32 22.16 0.46
C TYR A 390 -21.22 21.51 1.52
N GLN A 391 -21.33 20.19 1.50
CA GLN A 391 -22.09 19.43 2.49
C GLN A 391 -21.28 19.27 3.78
N MET A 392 -21.96 19.30 4.91
CA MET A 392 -21.34 19.00 6.20
C MET A 392 -21.17 17.50 6.34
N ILE A 393 -19.92 17.06 6.47
CA ILE A 393 -19.56 15.72 6.88
C ILE A 393 -19.60 15.70 8.40
N PRO A 394 -20.44 14.89 9.05
CA PRO A 394 -20.52 14.86 10.52
C PRO A 394 -19.21 14.36 11.12
N ALA A 395 -18.96 14.72 12.36
CA ALA A 395 -17.90 14.10 13.14
C ALA A 395 -18.14 12.59 13.20
N ASN A 396 -17.08 11.80 13.16
CA ASN A 396 -17.19 10.36 13.26
C ASN A 396 -16.05 9.78 14.10
N ALA A 397 -16.29 8.62 14.72
CA ALA A 397 -15.27 7.84 15.41
C ALA A 397 -15.01 6.55 14.65
N ARG A 398 -13.75 6.19 14.57
CA ARG A 398 -13.25 4.89 14.13
C ARG A 398 -12.95 4.04 15.36
N ILE A 399 -13.50 2.82 15.37
CA ILE A 399 -13.30 1.85 16.43
C ILE A 399 -12.57 0.66 15.85
N ASP A 400 -11.34 0.45 16.26
CA ASP A 400 -10.58 -0.74 15.89
C ASP A 400 -11.11 -1.93 16.70
N ILE A 401 -11.31 -3.05 16.02
CA ILE A 401 -11.95 -4.25 16.55
C ILE A 401 -10.88 -5.29 16.84
N ASP A 402 -10.86 -5.83 18.05
CA ASP A 402 -9.84 -6.77 18.49
C ASP A 402 -9.96 -8.12 17.78
N ASP A 403 -11.18 -8.63 17.63
CA ASP A 403 -11.46 -9.92 16.98
C ASP A 403 -11.98 -9.72 15.55
N GLN A 404 -11.04 -9.62 14.60
CA GLN A 404 -11.36 -9.52 13.18
C GLN A 404 -12.01 -10.79 12.61
N ALA A 405 -11.74 -11.96 13.21
CA ALA A 405 -12.31 -13.22 12.73
C ALA A 405 -13.83 -13.29 12.99
N ALA A 406 -14.29 -12.76 14.13
CA ALA A 406 -15.70 -12.73 14.47
C ALA A 406 -16.56 -11.89 13.52
N ILE A 407 -15.96 -10.93 12.81
CA ILE A 407 -16.65 -9.98 11.93
C ILE A 407 -16.39 -10.19 10.44
N ALA A 408 -15.45 -11.05 10.08
CA ALA A 408 -14.98 -11.22 8.69
C ALA A 408 -16.13 -11.54 7.70
N GLU A 409 -17.10 -12.36 8.11
CA GLU A 409 -18.22 -12.77 7.25
C GLU A 409 -19.38 -11.75 7.21
N LEU A 410 -19.38 -10.76 8.11
CA LEU A 410 -20.49 -9.81 8.23
C LEU A 410 -20.43 -8.68 7.18
N GLY A 411 -19.23 -8.42 6.63
CA GLY A 411 -19.02 -7.32 5.68
C GLY A 411 -19.44 -5.97 6.27
N THR A 412 -19.93 -5.08 5.43
CA THR A 412 -20.44 -3.77 5.85
C THR A 412 -21.85 -3.91 6.42
N SER A 413 -21.99 -4.11 7.72
CA SER A 413 -23.24 -4.33 8.42
C SER A 413 -23.49 -3.24 9.46
N ALA A 414 -24.78 -2.99 9.76
CA ALA A 414 -25.15 -2.10 10.86
C ALA A 414 -24.84 -2.79 12.20
N VAL A 415 -24.28 -2.03 13.13
CA VAL A 415 -23.92 -2.48 14.48
C VAL A 415 -24.39 -1.47 15.51
N THR A 416 -24.43 -1.90 16.76
CA THR A 416 -24.69 -1.01 17.88
C THR A 416 -23.41 -0.93 18.73
N VAL A 417 -22.93 0.26 18.98
CA VAL A 417 -21.68 0.48 19.72
C VAL A 417 -22.00 1.10 21.08
N SER A 418 -21.53 0.45 22.14
CA SER A 418 -21.60 0.91 23.52
C SER A 418 -20.23 1.41 23.95
N PHE A 419 -20.13 2.69 24.29
CA PHE A 419 -18.90 3.32 24.76
C PHE A 419 -18.87 3.34 26.28
N VAL A 420 -17.87 2.70 26.86
CA VAL A 420 -17.67 2.66 28.30
C VAL A 420 -17.22 4.03 28.78
N GLN A 421 -18.00 4.65 29.69
CA GLN A 421 -17.64 5.92 30.33
C GLN A 421 -16.94 5.69 31.66
N ASP A 422 -17.63 4.92 32.55
CA ASP A 422 -17.12 4.60 33.87
C ASP A 422 -17.36 3.12 34.16
N GLU A 423 -16.46 2.52 34.87
CA GLU A 423 -16.53 1.13 35.31
C GLU A 423 -16.26 1.04 36.83
N ALA A 424 -17.14 0.35 37.53
CA ALA A 424 -16.94 -0.02 38.93
C ALA A 424 -16.78 -1.54 39.03
N ALA A 425 -15.53 -2.01 38.93
CA ALA A 425 -15.22 -3.43 38.95
C ALA A 425 -15.41 -4.02 40.36
N ASN A 426 -15.94 -5.25 40.44
CA ASN A 426 -16.10 -6.02 41.67
C ASN A 426 -16.77 -5.25 42.81
N SER A 427 -17.80 -4.44 42.49
CA SER A 427 -18.48 -3.54 43.45
C SER A 427 -19.76 -4.16 43.98
N LEU A 428 -20.15 -3.78 45.22
CA LEU A 428 -21.47 -4.09 45.72
C LEU A 428 -22.50 -3.24 45.02
N VAL A 429 -23.53 -3.87 44.49
CA VAL A 429 -24.61 -3.19 43.76
C VAL A 429 -26.00 -3.56 44.33
N VAL A 430 -26.87 -2.58 44.30
CA VAL A 430 -28.30 -2.72 44.66
C VAL A 430 -29.15 -2.12 43.53
N PRO A 431 -30.43 -2.54 43.38
CA PRO A 431 -31.36 -1.80 42.54
C PRO A 431 -31.48 -0.35 43.02
N VAL A 432 -31.52 0.63 42.09
CA VAL A 432 -31.71 2.07 42.43
C VAL A 432 -32.97 2.28 43.30
N THR A 433 -33.98 1.44 43.08
CA THR A 433 -35.25 1.47 43.89
C THR A 433 -35.08 1.10 45.32
N ALA A 434 -33.97 0.46 45.76
CA ALA A 434 -33.67 0.15 47.12
C ALA A 434 -33.04 1.34 47.85
N LEU A 435 -32.55 2.38 47.16
CA LEU A 435 -31.96 3.56 47.74
C LEU A 435 -32.99 4.52 48.29
N MET A 436 -32.84 4.92 49.53
CA MET A 436 -33.64 5.97 50.13
C MET A 436 -32.78 7.17 50.50
N ALA A 437 -33.27 8.36 50.23
CA ALA A 437 -32.59 9.61 50.59
C ALA A 437 -32.84 9.91 52.09
N LEU A 438 -31.80 10.23 52.83
CA LEU A 438 -31.88 10.69 54.21
C LEU A 438 -32.20 12.19 54.26
N ALA A 439 -33.03 12.59 55.24
CA ALA A 439 -33.37 14.02 55.42
C ALA A 439 -32.15 14.88 55.78
N GLU A 440 -31.13 14.30 56.33
CA GLU A 440 -29.87 14.93 56.76
C GLU A 440 -28.82 14.95 55.63
N GLY A 441 -29.18 14.40 54.44
CA GLY A 441 -28.29 14.23 53.29
C GLY A 441 -27.69 12.82 53.26
N GLY A 442 -27.35 12.36 52.03
CA GLY A 442 -26.84 11.00 51.79
C GLY A 442 -27.96 9.98 51.47
N TYR A 443 -27.53 8.72 51.36
CA TYR A 443 -28.41 7.61 51.00
C TYR A 443 -28.32 6.47 52.01
N CYS A 444 -29.42 5.71 52.15
CA CYS A 444 -29.43 4.49 52.93
C CYS A 444 -30.23 3.40 52.18
N VAL A 445 -30.05 2.16 52.61
CA VAL A 445 -30.91 1.02 52.27
C VAL A 445 -31.56 0.46 53.52
N GLU A 446 -32.75 -0.08 53.40
CA GLU A 446 -33.49 -0.70 54.49
C GLU A 446 -33.30 -2.22 54.44
N ARG A 447 -32.95 -2.83 55.55
CA ARG A 447 -32.94 -4.28 55.69
C ARG A 447 -34.35 -4.80 55.96
N PRO A 448 -34.64 -6.11 55.74
CA PRO A 448 -35.98 -6.69 55.99
C PRO A 448 -36.45 -6.56 57.44
N ASP A 449 -35.52 -6.34 58.38
CA ASP A 449 -35.78 -6.12 59.80
C ASP A 449 -36.14 -4.66 60.16
N GLY A 450 -36.18 -3.78 59.16
CA GLY A 450 -36.45 -2.35 59.33
C GLY A 450 -35.23 -1.50 59.68
N THR A 451 -34.04 -2.08 59.72
CA THR A 451 -32.77 -1.35 60.02
C THR A 451 -32.33 -0.56 58.81
N LEU A 452 -32.12 0.76 58.95
CA LEU A 452 -31.54 1.63 57.93
C LEU A 452 -30.01 1.58 57.99
N VAL A 453 -29.41 1.23 56.88
CA VAL A 453 -27.95 1.21 56.74
C VAL A 453 -27.53 2.32 55.77
N GLY A 454 -26.72 3.26 56.25
CA GLY A 454 -26.15 4.33 55.43
C GLY A 454 -25.18 3.77 54.40
N VAL A 455 -25.30 4.25 53.18
CA VAL A 455 -24.42 3.85 52.05
C VAL A 455 -23.92 5.09 51.30
N GLU A 456 -22.69 5.01 50.82
CA GLU A 456 -22.17 5.94 49.89
C GLU A 456 -22.50 5.38 48.46
N VAL A 457 -23.10 6.20 47.63
CA VAL A 457 -23.52 5.81 46.28
C VAL A 457 -22.44 6.26 45.28
N GLY A 458 -21.89 5.30 44.56
CA GLY A 458 -20.93 5.52 43.46
C GLY A 458 -21.61 5.56 42.10
N LEU A 459 -21.15 4.71 41.21
CA LEU A 459 -21.66 4.62 39.83
C LEU A 459 -23.11 4.13 39.79
N ILE A 460 -23.95 4.76 38.98
CA ILE A 460 -25.33 4.34 38.71
C ILE A 460 -25.43 3.98 37.23
N ALA A 461 -25.76 2.74 36.92
CA ALA A 461 -25.97 2.26 35.57
C ALA A 461 -27.01 1.10 35.53
N ASP A 462 -27.71 0.92 34.45
CA ASP A 462 -28.63 -0.17 34.17
C ASP A 462 -29.63 -0.44 35.32
N THR A 463 -30.20 0.62 35.91
CA THR A 463 -31.15 0.55 37.06
C THR A 463 -30.53 0.01 38.36
N ARG A 464 -29.22 -0.11 38.43
CA ARG A 464 -28.47 -0.51 39.61
C ARG A 464 -27.53 0.63 40.07
N ALA A 465 -27.23 0.65 41.35
CA ALA A 465 -26.32 1.60 41.97
C ALA A 465 -25.22 0.86 42.69
N GLN A 466 -23.99 1.29 42.46
CA GLN A 466 -22.84 0.91 43.28
C GLN A 466 -23.01 1.51 44.66
N ILE A 467 -22.81 0.68 45.68
CA ILE A 467 -22.84 1.12 47.07
C ILE A 467 -21.47 0.80 47.73
N VAL A 468 -21.04 1.68 48.61
CA VAL A 468 -19.90 1.48 49.51
C VAL A 468 -20.43 1.53 50.94
N SER A 469 -20.24 0.46 51.69
CA SER A 469 -20.66 0.37 53.09
C SER A 469 -19.86 -0.71 53.79
N ASP A 470 -19.46 -0.44 55.02
CA ASP A 470 -18.77 -1.42 55.89
C ASP A 470 -19.76 -2.37 56.61
N GLN A 471 -21.06 -2.07 56.46
CA GLN A 471 -22.14 -2.81 57.14
C GLN A 471 -22.92 -3.74 56.20
N LEU A 472 -22.60 -3.75 54.89
CA LEU A 472 -23.28 -4.60 53.90
C LEU A 472 -22.26 -5.52 53.22
N SER A 473 -22.71 -6.75 53.02
CA SER A 473 -21.94 -7.76 52.34
C SER A 473 -22.76 -8.35 51.15
N GLU A 474 -22.06 -9.01 50.24
CA GLU A 474 -22.71 -9.77 49.20
C GLU A 474 -23.66 -10.82 49.77
N GLY A 475 -24.86 -10.87 49.25
CA GLY A 475 -25.94 -11.77 49.70
C GLY A 475 -26.89 -11.18 50.72
N ASP A 476 -26.59 -10.01 51.33
CA ASP A 476 -27.50 -9.31 52.21
C ASP A 476 -28.80 -8.92 51.44
N GLU A 477 -29.93 -8.94 52.11
CA GLU A 477 -31.19 -8.54 51.55
C GLU A 477 -31.53 -7.08 51.87
N VAL A 478 -32.00 -6.34 50.89
CA VAL A 478 -32.48 -4.95 51.02
C VAL A 478 -33.89 -4.84 50.50
N VAL A 479 -34.69 -4.00 51.17
CA VAL A 479 -36.07 -3.77 50.80
C VAL A 479 -36.18 -2.99 49.50
N VAL A 480 -37.07 -3.44 48.64
CA VAL A 480 -37.45 -2.72 47.37
C VAL A 480 -38.93 -2.49 47.36
N PRO A 481 -39.42 -1.34 46.84
CA PRO A 481 -40.85 -1.00 46.82
C PRO A 481 -41.72 -1.90 45.97
#